data_94e2901638c1a8190ab7bab438825752
#
_entry.id   94e2901638c1a8190ab7bab438825752
#
_cell.length_a   1.000
_cell.length_b   1.000
_cell.length_c   1.000
_cell.angle_alpha   90.00
_cell.angle_beta   90.00
_cell.angle_gamma   90.00
#
_symmetry.space_group_name_H-M   'P 1'
#
loop_
_entity.id
_entity.type
_entity.pdbx_description
1 polymer ?
#
loop_
_entity_poly.entity_id
_entity_poly.type
_entity_poly.pdbx_seq_one_letter_code
_entity_poly.pdbx_strand_id
1 'polypeptide(L)'
;RFGPAGEMGVFEMSPDGMLPVANPSEAFLAERPLGVPGSVVVAALEGQRPLLLEVQALAAKSPYASPRRIVQGLDQRRVDVVLAVLERRIELPLAGLDVYVNVAGGLRLTDPGTDLAVALAVYSAVTNRSLPEGTALVGEVGLSGEVRSVAQFERRVAEANRARFPRVIGPRSGGNGQIAVESLAQALRAVWEANPVG
;
A
#
# COMPACT_ATOMS: atom_id res chain seq x y z
N ARG A 1 -6.26 -13.71 -34.21
CA ARG A 1 -7.12 -12.96 -33.30
C ARG A 1 -6.48 -12.99 -31.93
N PHE A 2 -6.04 -11.87 -31.50
CA PHE A 2 -5.46 -11.72 -30.19
C PHE A 2 -6.61 -11.48 -29.20
N GLY A 3 -6.77 -12.33 -28.19
CA GLY A 3 -7.64 -12.09 -27.05
C GLY A 3 -7.18 -10.84 -26.27
N PRO A 4 -7.94 -10.34 -25.29
CA PRO A 4 -7.56 -9.14 -24.56
C PRO A 4 -6.17 -9.34 -23.95
N ALA A 5 -5.21 -8.59 -24.48
CA ALA A 5 -3.88 -8.50 -23.92
C ALA A 5 -3.99 -7.83 -22.54
N GLY A 6 -3.71 -8.55 -21.47
CA GLY A 6 -3.74 -7.94 -20.14
C GLY A 6 -3.94 -8.87 -18.95
N GLU A 7 -3.97 -10.17 -19.13
CA GLU A 7 -3.93 -11.07 -17.97
C GLU A 7 -2.48 -11.40 -17.62
N MET A 8 -2.01 -10.87 -16.51
CA MET A 8 -0.73 -11.26 -15.91
C MET A 8 -0.88 -12.67 -15.35
N GLY A 9 -0.12 -13.63 -15.87
CA GLY A 9 0.08 -14.92 -15.26
C GLY A 9 1.22 -14.83 -14.23
N VAL A 10 0.97 -15.21 -12.99
CA VAL A 10 2.02 -15.38 -11.99
C VAL A 10 2.43 -16.85 -11.99
N PHE A 11 3.72 -17.09 -12.15
CA PHE A 11 4.30 -18.43 -12.19
C PHE A 11 5.42 -18.54 -11.15
N GLU A 12 5.48 -19.67 -10.51
CA GLU A 12 6.58 -20.04 -9.63
C GLU A 12 7.57 -20.91 -10.41
N MET A 13 8.87 -20.67 -10.22
CA MET A 13 9.91 -21.51 -10.80
C MET A 13 10.13 -22.73 -9.90
N SER A 14 9.81 -23.91 -10.40
CA SER A 14 10.10 -25.19 -9.73
C SER A 14 11.20 -25.95 -10.46
N PRO A 15 11.80 -26.99 -9.85
CA PRO A 15 12.76 -27.86 -10.55
C PRO A 15 12.19 -28.52 -11.82
N ASP A 16 10.86 -28.67 -11.89
CA ASP A 16 10.15 -29.27 -13.01
C ASP A 16 9.63 -28.24 -14.04
N GLY A 17 9.94 -26.95 -13.85
CA GLY A 17 9.56 -25.86 -14.74
C GLY A 17 8.70 -24.79 -14.08
N MET A 18 8.06 -23.95 -14.90
CA MET A 18 7.17 -22.89 -14.41
C MET A 18 5.77 -23.44 -14.11
N LEU A 19 5.36 -23.31 -12.85
CA LEU A 19 4.01 -23.68 -12.40
C LEU A 19 3.15 -22.45 -12.19
N PRO A 20 1.89 -22.43 -12.65
CA PRO A 20 1.00 -21.31 -12.42
C PRO A 20 0.65 -21.19 -10.93
N VAL A 21 0.79 -19.99 -10.37
CA VAL A 21 0.42 -19.71 -8.98
C VAL A 21 -1.09 -19.51 -8.90
N ALA A 22 -1.78 -20.39 -8.18
CA ALA A 22 -3.24 -20.34 -8.05
C ALA A 22 -3.73 -19.09 -7.30
N ASN A 23 -2.97 -18.63 -6.30
CA ASN A 23 -3.29 -17.45 -5.49
C ASN A 23 -2.08 -16.51 -5.39
N PRO A 24 -1.88 -15.61 -6.36
CA PRO A 24 -0.73 -14.71 -6.37
C PRO A 24 -0.66 -13.79 -5.16
N SER A 25 -1.78 -13.29 -4.65
CA SER A 25 -1.81 -12.43 -3.46
C SER A 25 -1.25 -13.14 -2.23
N GLU A 26 -1.60 -14.41 -2.02
CA GLU A 26 -1.02 -15.20 -0.92
C GLU A 26 0.47 -15.44 -1.12
N ALA A 27 0.91 -15.73 -2.33
CA ALA A 27 2.32 -15.95 -2.63
C ALA A 27 3.16 -14.70 -2.37
N PHE A 28 2.68 -13.51 -2.78
CA PHE A 28 3.39 -12.25 -2.53
C PHE A 28 3.44 -11.83 -1.06
N LEU A 29 2.50 -12.31 -0.24
CA LEU A 29 2.41 -11.99 1.18
C LEU A 29 2.97 -13.09 2.09
N ALA A 30 3.38 -14.23 1.54
CA ALA A 30 3.80 -15.41 2.31
C ALA A 30 4.99 -15.13 3.26
N GLU A 31 5.93 -14.29 2.83
CA GLU A 31 7.13 -13.91 3.61
C GLU A 31 6.99 -12.57 4.34
N ARG A 32 5.80 -11.96 4.30
CA ARG A 32 5.57 -10.67 4.93
C ARG A 32 5.74 -10.75 6.44
N PRO A 33 6.57 -9.90 7.06
CA PRO A 33 6.69 -9.83 8.51
C PRO A 33 5.41 -9.24 9.13
N LEU A 34 4.89 -9.86 10.18
CA LEU A 34 3.72 -9.38 10.91
C LEU A 34 4.11 -8.43 12.04
N GLY A 35 3.28 -7.42 12.29
CA GLY A 35 3.48 -6.50 13.41
C GLY A 35 4.70 -5.58 13.28
N VAL A 36 5.28 -5.45 12.09
CA VAL A 36 6.47 -4.61 11.86
C VAL A 36 6.05 -3.23 11.34
N PRO A 37 6.50 -2.13 12.01
CA PRO A 37 6.28 -0.79 11.50
C PRO A 37 6.86 -0.60 10.10
N GLY A 38 6.13 0.13 9.26
CA GLY A 38 6.51 0.37 7.87
C GLY A 38 6.07 -0.71 6.87
N SER A 39 5.57 -1.86 7.33
CA SER A 39 5.01 -2.91 6.46
C SER A 39 3.50 -2.79 6.37
N VAL A 40 2.97 -2.56 5.18
CA VAL A 40 1.53 -2.45 4.93
C VAL A 40 1.12 -3.26 3.69
N VAL A 41 -0.15 -3.61 3.60
CA VAL A 41 -0.70 -4.32 2.43
C VAL A 41 -1.56 -3.37 1.61
N VAL A 42 -1.33 -3.37 0.31
CA VAL A 42 -2.09 -2.62 -0.69
C VAL A 42 -2.90 -3.56 -1.58
N ALA A 43 -4.14 -3.18 -1.88
CA ALA A 43 -4.92 -3.82 -2.92
C ALA A 43 -4.72 -3.04 -4.24
N ALA A 44 -3.67 -3.40 -4.98
CA ALA A 44 -3.26 -2.75 -6.21
C ALA A 44 -3.92 -3.38 -7.45
N LEU A 45 -3.86 -2.67 -8.57
CA LEU A 45 -4.16 -3.23 -9.90
C LEU A 45 -2.86 -3.40 -10.69
N GLU A 46 -2.69 -4.59 -11.21
CA GLU A 46 -1.71 -4.85 -12.25
C GLU A 46 -2.45 -5.21 -13.53
N GLY A 47 -2.43 -4.29 -14.51
CA GLY A 47 -3.32 -4.36 -15.65
C GLY A 47 -4.80 -4.32 -15.24
N GLN A 48 -5.53 -5.41 -15.43
CA GLN A 48 -6.92 -5.58 -15.02
C GLN A 48 -7.11 -6.47 -13.79
N ARG A 49 -6.02 -6.98 -13.22
CA ARG A 49 -6.07 -7.93 -12.12
C ARG A 49 -5.79 -7.24 -10.78
N PRO A 50 -6.71 -7.32 -9.81
CA PRO A 50 -6.41 -6.91 -8.45
C PRO A 50 -5.44 -7.91 -7.79
N LEU A 51 -4.44 -7.39 -7.09
CA LEU A 51 -3.44 -8.15 -6.35
C LEU A 51 -3.20 -7.50 -4.99
N LEU A 52 -2.95 -8.31 -3.97
CA LEU A 52 -2.42 -7.82 -2.72
C LEU A 52 -0.90 -7.90 -2.73
N LEU A 53 -0.28 -6.79 -2.41
CA LEU A 53 1.16 -6.64 -2.38
C LEU A 53 1.58 -5.93 -1.10
N GLU A 54 2.79 -6.21 -0.65
CA GLU A 54 3.37 -5.48 0.47
C GLU A 54 4.09 -4.22 -0.03
N VAL A 55 3.78 -3.09 0.60
CA VAL A 55 4.55 -1.85 0.53
C VAL A 55 5.32 -1.70 1.83
N GLN A 56 6.62 -1.53 1.72
CA GLN A 56 7.52 -1.35 2.85
C GLN A 56 8.09 0.06 2.84
N ALA A 57 8.13 0.70 4.01
CA ALA A 57 8.80 1.95 4.23
C ALA A 57 9.77 1.85 5.40
N LEU A 58 10.89 2.55 5.29
CA LEU A 58 11.85 2.75 6.35
C LEU A 58 12.19 4.22 6.45
N ALA A 59 12.23 4.75 7.65
CA ALA A 59 12.68 6.11 7.93
C ALA A 59 13.83 6.06 8.94
N ALA A 60 14.92 6.73 8.60
CA ALA A 60 16.11 6.78 9.43
C ALA A 60 16.69 8.18 9.46
N LYS A 61 17.34 8.57 10.57
CA LYS A 61 18.02 9.87 10.65
C LYS A 61 19.09 9.95 9.57
N SER A 62 19.02 10.97 8.73
CA SER A 62 20.01 11.18 7.68
C SER A 62 21.33 11.65 8.27
N PRO A 63 22.46 11.05 7.88
CA PRO A 63 23.77 11.58 8.21
C PRO A 63 24.19 12.74 7.29
N TYR A 64 23.37 13.06 6.28
CA TYR A 64 23.67 14.06 5.27
C TYR A 64 22.85 15.33 5.46
N ALA A 65 23.36 16.46 4.99
CA ALA A 65 22.62 17.72 4.97
C ALA A 65 21.39 17.68 4.06
N SER A 66 21.43 16.85 3.02
CA SER A 66 20.29 16.59 2.12
C SER A 66 19.79 15.16 2.31
N PRO A 67 18.64 14.97 2.96
CA PRO A 67 18.05 13.64 3.15
C PRO A 67 17.71 12.94 1.85
N ARG A 68 17.84 11.62 1.83
CA ARG A 68 17.61 10.79 0.64
C ARG A 68 16.16 10.31 0.59
N ARG A 69 15.66 10.21 -0.64
CA ARG A 69 14.37 9.58 -0.97
C ARG A 69 14.64 8.48 -1.98
N ILE A 70 14.54 7.22 -1.56
CA ILE A 70 14.83 6.05 -2.40
C ILE A 70 13.55 5.24 -2.54
N VAL A 71 13.13 5.04 -3.79
CA VAL A 71 11.88 4.38 -4.14
C VAL A 71 12.16 3.24 -5.11
N GLN A 72 11.62 2.06 -4.80
CA GLN A 72 11.69 0.88 -5.65
C GLN A 72 10.29 0.32 -5.88
N GLY A 73 9.98 -0.02 -7.12
CA GLY A 73 8.69 -0.59 -7.51
C GLY A 73 7.53 0.42 -7.63
N LEU A 74 7.78 1.72 -7.46
CA LEU A 74 6.81 2.81 -7.59
C LEU A 74 7.42 3.97 -8.38
N ASP A 75 6.58 4.91 -8.84
CA ASP A 75 7.04 6.16 -9.43
C ASP A 75 7.57 7.11 -8.34
N GLN A 76 8.83 7.53 -8.48
CA GLN A 76 9.51 8.41 -7.52
C GLN A 76 8.75 9.73 -7.31
N ARG A 77 8.28 10.37 -8.40
CA ARG A 77 7.61 11.67 -8.34
C ARG A 77 6.29 11.58 -7.59
N ARG A 78 5.59 10.45 -7.75
CA ARG A 78 4.34 10.20 -7.04
C ARG A 78 4.57 10.02 -5.55
N VAL A 79 5.59 9.27 -5.16
CA VAL A 79 5.99 9.13 -3.75
C VAL A 79 6.40 10.48 -3.17
N ASP A 80 7.17 11.30 -3.88
CA ASP A 80 7.56 12.63 -3.43
C ASP A 80 6.35 13.53 -3.14
N VAL A 81 5.30 13.45 -3.96
CA VAL A 81 4.02 14.14 -3.70
C VAL A 81 3.36 13.65 -2.42
N VAL A 82 3.30 12.34 -2.21
CA VAL A 82 2.72 11.76 -0.99
C VAL A 82 3.49 12.20 0.26
N LEU A 83 4.82 12.22 0.19
CA LEU A 83 5.67 12.71 1.29
C LEU A 83 5.41 14.18 1.61
N ALA A 84 5.28 15.03 0.58
CA ALA A 84 4.95 16.44 0.76
C ALA A 84 3.56 16.63 1.41
N VAL A 85 2.58 15.82 1.04
CA VAL A 85 1.25 15.82 1.66
C VAL A 85 1.32 15.39 3.14
N LEU A 86 2.07 14.33 3.46
CA LEU A 86 2.28 13.89 4.84
C LEU A 86 2.92 14.99 5.69
N GLU A 87 3.98 15.62 5.18
CA GLU A 87 4.68 16.69 5.89
C GLU A 87 3.77 17.91 6.10
N ARG A 88 3.03 18.33 5.06
CA ARG A 88 2.24 19.56 5.11
C ARG A 88 0.86 19.41 5.74
N ARG A 89 0.17 18.28 5.54
CA ARG A 89 -1.24 18.08 5.98
C ARG A 89 -1.36 17.28 7.26
N ILE A 90 -0.39 16.42 7.53
CA ILE A 90 -0.36 15.55 8.71
C ILE A 90 0.70 16.05 9.71
N GLU A 91 1.52 17.00 9.32
CA GLU A 91 2.65 17.52 10.11
C GLU A 91 3.63 16.42 10.52
N LEU A 92 3.76 15.39 9.66
CA LEU A 92 4.72 14.32 9.89
C LEU A 92 6.15 14.85 9.76
N PRO A 93 7.02 14.72 10.78
CA PRO A 93 8.36 15.31 10.77
C PRO A 93 9.30 14.49 9.88
N LEU A 94 9.32 14.80 8.58
CA LEU A 94 10.18 14.15 7.59
C LEU A 94 11.52 14.88 7.38
N ALA A 95 11.65 16.09 7.90
CA ALA A 95 12.89 16.85 7.80
C ALA A 95 14.04 16.08 8.50
N GLY A 96 15.17 15.96 7.80
CA GLY A 96 16.34 15.25 8.33
C GLY A 96 16.24 13.74 8.37
N LEU A 97 15.20 13.14 7.81
CA LEU A 97 15.05 11.69 7.68
C LEU A 97 15.32 11.21 6.26
N ASP A 98 16.15 10.21 6.08
CA ASP A 98 16.16 9.40 4.89
C ASP A 98 14.90 8.53 4.86
N VAL A 99 14.22 8.48 3.72
CA VAL A 99 13.02 7.67 3.53
C VAL A 99 13.23 6.70 2.37
N TYR A 100 12.98 5.44 2.65
CA TYR A 100 13.04 4.35 1.69
C TYR A 100 11.66 3.76 1.54
N VAL A 101 11.20 3.56 0.30
CA VAL A 101 9.93 2.92 -0.01
C VAL A 101 10.16 1.83 -1.04
N ASN A 102 9.62 0.65 -0.79
CA ASN A 102 9.80 -0.52 -1.65
C ASN A 102 8.49 -1.29 -1.81
N VAL A 103 8.24 -1.81 -3.01
CA VAL A 103 7.22 -2.84 -3.24
C VAL A 103 7.89 -4.20 -3.17
N ALA A 104 7.47 -5.03 -2.23
CA ALA A 104 7.98 -6.39 -2.09
C ALA A 104 7.63 -7.25 -3.33
N GLY A 105 8.50 -8.22 -3.65
CA GLY A 105 8.30 -9.10 -4.80
C GLY A 105 8.79 -8.55 -6.14
N GLY A 106 9.46 -7.39 -6.16
CA GLY A 106 10.11 -6.85 -7.36
C GLY A 106 9.15 -6.33 -8.45
N LEU A 107 7.86 -6.20 -8.14
CA LEU A 107 6.88 -5.65 -9.07
C LEU A 107 6.99 -4.13 -9.16
N ARG A 108 6.62 -3.60 -10.33
CA ARG A 108 6.51 -2.17 -10.54
C ARG A 108 5.03 -1.77 -10.66
N LEU A 109 4.55 -1.01 -9.68
CA LEU A 109 3.18 -0.52 -9.64
C LEU A 109 3.08 0.89 -10.24
N THR A 110 2.15 1.06 -11.15
CA THR A 110 1.80 2.37 -11.75
C THR A 110 0.41 2.85 -11.31
N ASP A 111 -0.27 2.04 -10.51
CA ASP A 111 -1.62 2.28 -10.03
C ASP A 111 -1.67 3.40 -8.98
N PRO A 112 -2.40 4.50 -9.22
CA PRO A 112 -2.56 5.57 -8.23
C PRO A 112 -3.22 5.12 -6.93
N GLY A 113 -3.96 4.01 -6.94
CA GLY A 113 -4.56 3.43 -5.75
C GLY A 113 -3.55 2.99 -4.67
N THR A 114 -2.26 3.04 -4.96
CA THR A 114 -1.18 2.70 -4.03
C THR A 114 -0.80 3.85 -3.08
N ASP A 115 -1.22 5.09 -3.35
CA ASP A 115 -0.77 6.26 -2.58
C ASP A 115 -1.10 6.17 -1.10
N LEU A 116 -2.32 5.72 -0.76
CA LEU A 116 -2.73 5.60 0.63
C LEU A 116 -1.84 4.60 1.37
N ALA A 117 -1.46 3.50 0.72
CA ALA A 117 -0.54 2.52 1.30
C ALA A 117 0.85 3.11 1.51
N VAL A 118 1.38 3.86 0.55
CA VAL A 118 2.67 4.57 0.69
C VAL A 118 2.61 5.54 1.87
N ALA A 119 1.55 6.35 1.96
CA ALA A 119 1.38 7.31 3.04
C ALA A 119 1.36 6.64 4.42
N LEU A 120 0.59 5.56 4.56
CA LEU A 120 0.49 4.86 5.84
C LEU A 120 1.73 4.03 6.17
N ALA A 121 2.44 3.49 5.17
CA ALA A 121 3.73 2.83 5.37
C ALA A 121 4.77 3.82 5.93
N VAL A 122 4.90 4.98 5.33
CA VAL A 122 5.83 6.02 5.78
C VAL A 122 5.43 6.53 7.18
N TYR A 123 4.15 6.82 7.41
CA TYR A 123 3.68 7.24 8.72
C TYR A 123 3.97 6.19 9.79
N SER A 124 3.70 4.93 9.51
CA SER A 124 4.01 3.78 10.37
C SER A 124 5.50 3.68 10.69
N ALA A 125 6.37 3.82 9.68
CA ALA A 125 7.82 3.78 9.87
C ALA A 125 8.35 4.93 10.74
N VAL A 126 7.86 6.16 10.52
CA VAL A 126 8.29 7.35 11.25
C VAL A 126 7.80 7.32 12.70
N THR A 127 6.56 6.88 12.94
CA THR A 127 5.95 6.83 14.27
C THR A 127 6.23 5.53 15.02
N ASN A 128 6.90 4.57 14.38
CA ASN A 128 7.20 3.24 14.91
C ASN A 128 5.93 2.48 15.38
N ARG A 129 4.84 2.59 14.64
CA ARG A 129 3.54 1.96 14.94
C ARG A 129 3.12 1.05 13.80
N SER A 130 3.00 -0.26 14.05
CA SER A 130 2.50 -1.21 13.05
C SER A 130 1.00 -1.05 12.80
N LEU A 131 0.55 -1.49 11.63
CA LEU A 131 -0.87 -1.59 11.32
C LEU A 131 -1.46 -2.87 11.93
N PRO A 132 -2.75 -2.86 12.30
CA PRO A 132 -3.47 -4.08 12.69
C PRO A 132 -3.43 -5.12 11.58
N GLU A 133 -3.28 -6.38 11.95
CA GLU A 133 -3.32 -7.50 10.99
C GLU A 133 -4.64 -7.55 10.22
N GLY A 134 -4.61 -8.14 9.02
CA GLY A 134 -5.78 -8.22 8.17
C GLY A 134 -6.24 -6.87 7.58
N THR A 135 -5.40 -5.82 7.65
CA THR A 135 -5.69 -4.51 7.06
C THR A 135 -5.06 -4.40 5.67
N ALA A 136 -5.88 -4.07 4.68
CA ALA A 136 -5.45 -3.69 3.34
C ALA A 136 -5.85 -2.24 3.04
N LEU A 137 -5.03 -1.56 2.27
CA LEU A 137 -5.18 -0.15 1.97
C LEU A 137 -5.37 0.05 0.47
N VAL A 138 -6.21 1.00 0.09
CA VAL A 138 -6.38 1.39 -1.31
C VAL A 138 -6.92 2.81 -1.39
N GLY A 139 -6.32 3.64 -2.23
CA GLY A 139 -6.79 5.00 -2.47
C GLY A 139 -5.73 5.88 -3.10
N GLU A 140 -6.15 6.79 -3.95
CA GLU A 140 -5.30 7.87 -4.44
C GLU A 140 -5.31 9.01 -3.42
N VAL A 141 -4.16 9.65 -3.20
CA VAL A 141 -4.04 10.78 -2.28
C VAL A 141 -3.83 12.07 -3.06
N GLY A 142 -4.74 13.03 -2.87
CA GLY A 142 -4.63 14.36 -3.47
C GLY A 142 -3.83 15.33 -2.61
N LEU A 143 -3.47 16.49 -3.20
CA LEU A 143 -2.62 17.51 -2.56
C LEU A 143 -3.22 18.16 -1.32
N SER A 144 -4.55 18.11 -1.15
CA SER A 144 -5.23 18.57 0.06
C SER A 144 -5.27 17.51 1.17
N GLY A 145 -4.76 16.30 0.91
CA GLY A 145 -4.84 15.16 1.81
C GLY A 145 -6.15 14.38 1.69
N GLU A 146 -6.95 14.64 0.65
CA GLU A 146 -8.16 13.89 0.34
C GLU A 146 -7.80 12.50 -0.20
N VAL A 147 -8.63 11.51 0.12
CA VAL A 147 -8.56 10.16 -0.44
C VAL A 147 -9.59 10.02 -1.55
N ARG A 148 -9.10 9.80 -2.76
CA ARG A 148 -9.90 9.74 -3.99
C ARG A 148 -10.23 8.32 -4.40
N SER A 149 -11.37 8.19 -5.10
CA SER A 149 -11.80 6.95 -5.71
C SER A 149 -10.80 6.43 -6.75
N VAL A 150 -10.73 5.10 -6.84
CA VAL A 150 -9.84 4.39 -7.73
C VAL A 150 -10.62 3.41 -8.61
N ALA A 151 -10.05 3.06 -9.75
CA ALA A 151 -10.65 2.08 -10.64
C ALA A 151 -10.83 0.71 -9.97
N GLN A 152 -11.92 0.03 -10.29
CA GLN A 152 -12.25 -1.33 -9.86
C GLN A 152 -12.20 -1.55 -8.33
N PHE A 153 -12.65 -0.58 -7.56
CA PHE A 153 -12.57 -0.61 -6.10
C PHE A 153 -13.22 -1.87 -5.51
N GLU A 154 -14.42 -2.24 -5.96
CA GLU A 154 -15.14 -3.43 -5.46
C GLU A 154 -14.37 -4.72 -5.72
N ARG A 155 -13.69 -4.83 -6.87
CA ARG A 155 -12.86 -6.00 -7.19
C ARG A 155 -11.62 -6.08 -6.29
N ARG A 156 -11.04 -4.94 -5.91
CA ARG A 156 -9.93 -4.87 -4.96
C ARG A 156 -10.37 -5.30 -3.57
N VAL A 157 -11.54 -4.84 -3.12
CA VAL A 157 -12.15 -5.25 -1.84
C VAL A 157 -12.43 -6.76 -1.84
N ALA A 158 -13.00 -7.29 -2.93
CA ALA A 158 -13.26 -8.73 -3.06
C ALA A 158 -11.96 -9.55 -2.99
N GLU A 159 -10.89 -9.10 -3.65
CA GLU A 159 -9.58 -9.77 -3.59
C GLU A 159 -8.98 -9.72 -2.18
N ALA A 160 -9.08 -8.57 -1.49
CA ALA A 160 -8.62 -8.44 -0.12
C ALA A 160 -9.35 -9.41 0.82
N ASN A 161 -10.67 -9.47 0.73
CA ASN A 161 -11.47 -10.40 1.52
C ASN A 161 -11.11 -11.87 1.23
N ARG A 162 -10.91 -12.21 -0.05
CA ARG A 162 -10.49 -13.56 -0.47
C ARG A 162 -9.15 -13.96 0.14
N ALA A 163 -8.20 -13.01 0.21
CA ALA A 163 -6.88 -13.21 0.79
C ALA A 163 -6.84 -13.00 2.32
N ARG A 164 -8.00 -12.97 2.99
CA ARG A 164 -8.14 -12.82 4.46
C ARG A 164 -7.69 -11.47 5.01
N PHE A 165 -7.89 -10.41 4.23
CA PHE A 165 -7.76 -9.02 4.66
C PHE A 165 -9.15 -8.37 4.73
N PRO A 166 -9.96 -8.67 5.78
CA PRO A 166 -11.34 -8.18 5.86
C PRO A 166 -11.44 -6.68 6.17
N ARG A 167 -10.35 -6.07 6.61
CA ARG A 167 -10.31 -4.67 6.98
C ARG A 167 -9.72 -3.83 5.83
N VAL A 168 -10.56 -3.45 4.88
CA VAL A 168 -10.12 -2.63 3.74
C VAL A 168 -10.41 -1.16 4.03
N ILE A 169 -9.36 -0.33 4.08
CA ILE A 169 -9.46 1.12 4.26
C ILE A 169 -9.24 1.79 2.92
N GLY A 170 -10.21 2.60 2.51
CA GLY A 170 -10.15 3.27 1.21
C GLY A 170 -11.23 4.33 1.02
N PRO A 171 -11.37 4.86 -0.21
CA PRO A 171 -12.34 5.90 -0.52
C PRO A 171 -13.77 5.40 -0.29
N ARG A 172 -14.68 6.34 -0.05
CA ARG A 172 -16.10 6.06 0.11
C ARG A 172 -16.69 5.52 -1.19
N SER A 173 -16.88 4.22 -1.26
CA SER A 173 -17.64 3.55 -2.30
C SER A 173 -18.52 2.47 -1.66
N GLY A 174 -19.67 2.18 -2.21
CA GLY A 174 -20.76 1.44 -1.56
C GLY A 174 -20.58 -0.06 -1.34
N GLY A 175 -19.39 -0.55 -0.97
CA GLY A 175 -19.12 -1.98 -0.77
C GLY A 175 -19.16 -2.43 0.69
N ASN A 176 -19.58 -3.66 0.94
CA ASN A 176 -19.50 -4.30 2.26
C ASN A 176 -18.06 -4.66 2.63
N GLY A 177 -17.69 -4.51 3.91
CA GLY A 177 -16.37 -4.91 4.44
C GLY A 177 -15.29 -3.87 4.28
N GLN A 178 -15.63 -2.61 4.01
CA GLN A 178 -14.68 -1.52 3.93
C GLN A 178 -14.85 -0.50 5.05
N ILE A 179 -13.74 0.15 5.41
CA ILE A 179 -13.72 1.34 6.24
C ILE A 179 -13.54 2.54 5.31
N ALA A 180 -14.64 3.27 5.09
CA ALA A 180 -14.64 4.41 4.19
C ALA A 180 -13.95 5.61 4.82
N VAL A 181 -13.03 6.23 4.05
CA VAL A 181 -12.31 7.43 4.48
C VAL A 181 -12.30 8.46 3.34
N GLU A 182 -12.39 9.73 3.70
CA GLU A 182 -12.40 10.85 2.76
C GLU A 182 -11.07 11.62 2.79
N SER A 183 -10.25 11.38 3.82
CA SER A 183 -8.98 12.06 3.99
C SER A 183 -7.93 11.16 4.65
N LEU A 184 -6.67 11.53 4.44
CA LEU A 184 -5.53 10.87 5.06
C LEU A 184 -5.61 10.91 6.60
N ALA A 185 -6.08 12.03 7.17
CA ALA A 185 -6.30 12.14 8.61
C ALA A 185 -7.36 11.14 9.12
N GLN A 186 -8.44 10.92 8.38
CA GLN A 186 -9.43 9.88 8.71
C GLN A 186 -8.85 8.48 8.59
N ALA A 187 -8.03 8.22 7.57
CA ALA A 187 -7.38 6.92 7.40
C ALA A 187 -6.43 6.60 8.58
N LEU A 188 -5.65 7.58 9.04
CA LEU A 188 -4.78 7.43 10.20
C LEU A 188 -5.60 7.10 11.46
N ARG A 189 -6.69 7.83 11.72
CA ARG A 189 -7.60 7.51 12.84
C ARG A 189 -8.21 6.13 12.72
N ALA A 190 -8.69 5.77 11.54
CA ALA A 190 -9.28 4.44 11.30
C ALA A 190 -8.30 3.29 11.60
N VAL A 191 -6.99 3.50 11.36
CA VAL A 191 -5.97 2.49 11.65
C VAL A 191 -5.63 2.42 13.13
N TRP A 192 -5.36 3.57 13.77
CA TRP A 192 -4.72 3.58 15.08
C TRP A 192 -5.58 4.08 16.24
N GLU A 193 -6.70 4.76 15.98
CA GLU A 193 -7.58 5.29 17.03
C GLU A 193 -8.87 4.47 17.19
N ALA A 194 -9.27 3.70 16.19
CA ALA A 194 -10.45 2.83 16.23
C ALA A 194 -10.27 1.55 17.09
N ASN A 195 -9.09 1.34 17.65
CA ASN A 195 -8.82 0.33 18.68
C ASN A 195 -8.34 1.05 19.95
N PRO A 196 -9.19 1.43 20.90
CA PRO A 196 -8.75 1.60 22.26
C PRO A 196 -8.27 0.21 22.72
N VAL A 197 -6.96 0.09 22.88
CA VAL A 197 -6.33 -1.09 23.48
C VAL A 197 -7.01 -1.31 24.83
N GLY A 198 -7.78 -2.42 24.96
CA GLY A 198 -8.19 -2.95 26.23
C GLY A 198 -7.03 -3.68 26.90
#